data_6f6f44f3bac3b6afe8b610af6b0cfa23
#
_entry.id   6f6f44f3bac3b6afe8b610af6b0cfa23
#
_cell.length_a   1.000
_cell.length_b   1.000
_cell.length_c   1.000
_cell.angle_alpha   90.00
_cell.angle_beta   90.00
_cell.angle_gamma   90.00
#
_symmetry.space_group_name_H-M   'P 1'
#
loop_
_entity.id
_entity.type
_entity.pdbx_description
1 polymer ?
#
loop_
_entity_poly.entity_id
_entity_poly.type
_entity_poly.pdbx_seq_one_letter_code
_entity_poly.pdbx_strand_id
1 'polypeptide(L)'
;GVQGQFVDRTNEWALRKEREELIAQKERDSELIKEKSLQLENLATRLAKYLSPQIYQSIFEDKQTVESKHSRKNLTIFFSDIVKFTDITDSTEPERLATIVNSYLSEMSAIALEYGGTIDKFIGDAILIFFGDPETKGDVEDALSAIEMSIRMQKRVVELQKSWKKLGLTNGLTVRMGISTGFCT
;
A
#
# COMPACT_ATOMS: atom_id res chain seq x y z
N GLY A 1 80.98 -0.85 22.91
CA GLY A 1 79.92 0.16 23.00
C GLY A 1 78.71 -0.31 22.28
N VAL A 2 77.61 -0.59 22.96
CA VAL A 2 76.31 -0.89 22.36
C VAL A 2 75.58 0.43 22.18
N GLN A 3 75.45 0.90 20.94
CA GLN A 3 74.59 2.04 20.61
C GLN A 3 73.15 1.54 20.55
N GLY A 4 72.38 1.84 21.58
CA GLY A 4 70.91 1.64 21.54
C GLY A 4 70.27 2.70 20.65
N GLN A 5 69.67 2.30 19.54
CA GLN A 5 68.76 3.17 18.78
C GLN A 5 67.47 3.34 19.56
N PHE A 6 67.23 4.55 20.07
CA PHE A 6 65.93 4.97 20.58
C PHE A 6 65.02 5.24 19.39
N VAL A 7 64.13 4.30 19.10
CA VAL A 7 63.07 4.53 18.15
C VAL A 7 61.94 5.26 18.89
N ASP A 8 61.67 6.50 18.49
CA ASP A 8 60.56 7.26 19.04
C ASP A 8 59.24 6.65 18.52
N ARG A 9 58.55 5.89 19.36
CA ARG A 9 57.26 5.22 19.04
C ARG A 9 56.04 6.08 19.36
N THR A 10 56.24 7.32 19.75
CA THR A 10 55.15 8.22 20.19
C THR A 10 54.10 8.41 19.08
N ASN A 11 54.58 8.60 17.83
CA ASN A 11 53.72 8.76 16.68
C ASN A 11 53.00 7.47 16.29
N GLU A 12 53.63 6.30 16.41
CA GLU A 12 53.00 5.00 16.14
C GLU A 12 51.89 4.70 17.17
N TRP A 13 52.12 5.06 18.45
CA TRP A 13 51.14 4.87 19.49
C TRP A 13 49.93 5.80 19.33
N ALA A 14 50.15 7.09 18.98
CA ALA A 14 49.10 8.06 18.68
C ALA A 14 48.23 7.63 17.51
N LEU A 15 48.82 7.20 16.41
CA LEU A 15 48.14 6.68 15.24
C LEU A 15 47.33 5.40 15.54
N ARG A 16 47.88 4.53 16.35
CA ARG A 16 47.16 3.30 16.77
C ARG A 16 45.92 3.64 17.57
N LYS A 17 46.07 4.57 18.55
CA LYS A 17 44.94 5.00 19.38
C LYS A 17 43.85 5.69 18.56
N GLU A 18 44.21 6.57 17.65
CA GLU A 18 43.29 7.26 16.73
C GLU A 18 42.53 6.22 15.86
N ARG A 19 43.26 5.23 15.33
CA ARG A 19 42.66 4.14 14.55
C ARG A 19 41.69 3.30 15.36
N GLU A 20 42.01 2.97 16.61
CA GLU A 20 41.13 2.22 17.50
C GLU A 20 39.85 3.03 17.83
N GLU A 21 39.99 4.33 18.09
CA GLU A 21 38.85 5.23 18.32
C GLU A 21 37.95 5.33 17.07
N LEU A 22 38.54 5.42 15.88
CA LEU A 22 37.82 5.48 14.61
C LEU A 22 37.07 4.19 14.30
N ILE A 23 37.69 3.03 14.59
CA ILE A 23 37.04 1.73 14.45
C ILE A 23 35.86 1.62 15.41
N ALA A 24 36.04 1.97 16.67
CA ALA A 24 34.99 1.94 17.67
C ALA A 24 33.83 2.90 17.34
N GLN A 25 34.14 4.05 16.74
CA GLN A 25 33.11 4.97 16.27
C GLN A 25 32.35 4.40 15.06
N LYS A 26 33.06 3.82 14.08
CA LYS A 26 32.46 3.19 12.91
C LYS A 26 31.54 2.00 13.30
N GLU A 27 31.91 1.23 14.32
CA GLU A 27 31.08 0.15 14.83
C GLU A 27 29.78 0.69 15.46
N ARG A 28 29.89 1.73 16.32
CA ARG A 28 28.71 2.41 16.91
C ARG A 28 27.79 3.00 15.83
N ASP A 29 28.36 3.67 14.83
CA ASP A 29 27.59 4.25 13.73
C ASP A 29 26.88 3.15 12.90
N SER A 30 27.58 2.04 12.67
CA SER A 30 27.00 0.89 11.97
C SER A 30 25.83 0.25 12.73
N GLU A 31 25.95 0.10 14.05
CA GLU A 31 24.87 -0.40 14.91
C GLU A 31 23.67 0.56 14.90
N LEU A 32 23.93 1.87 15.02
CA LEU A 32 22.88 2.88 14.99
C LEU A 32 22.14 2.89 13.63
N ILE A 33 22.87 2.80 12.52
CA ILE A 33 22.28 2.71 11.17
C ILE A 33 21.41 1.47 11.07
N LYS A 34 21.88 0.34 11.57
CA LYS A 34 21.13 -0.92 11.54
C LYS A 34 19.84 -0.84 12.37
N GLU A 35 19.91 -0.23 13.54
CA GLU A 35 18.73 0.01 14.40
C GLU A 35 17.73 0.93 13.71
N LYS A 36 18.20 2.04 13.13
CA LYS A 36 17.34 2.98 12.40
C LYS A 36 16.70 2.35 11.14
N SER A 37 17.45 1.54 10.42
CA SER A 37 16.93 0.80 9.26
C SER A 37 15.79 -0.14 9.67
N LEU A 38 15.95 -0.88 10.77
CA LEU A 38 14.92 -1.76 11.30
C LEU A 38 13.68 -0.99 11.78
N GLN A 39 13.87 0.18 12.41
CA GLN A 39 12.76 1.05 12.82
C GLN A 39 11.99 1.56 11.62
N LEU A 40 12.67 1.96 10.53
CA LEU A 40 12.04 2.40 9.29
C LEU A 40 11.28 1.28 8.59
N GLU A 41 11.84 0.07 8.50
CA GLU A 41 11.14 -1.10 7.94
C GLU A 41 9.87 -1.44 8.73
N ASN A 42 9.94 -1.40 10.06
CA ASN A 42 8.77 -1.64 10.90
C ASN A 42 7.70 -0.56 10.69
N LEU A 43 8.10 0.72 10.57
CA LEU A 43 7.18 1.82 10.30
C LEU A 43 6.55 1.66 8.91
N ALA A 44 7.34 1.38 7.87
CA ALA A 44 6.87 1.13 6.52
C ALA A 44 5.85 -0.02 6.49
N THR A 45 6.15 -1.14 7.14
CA THR A 45 5.23 -2.29 7.24
C THR A 45 3.92 -1.95 7.96
N ARG A 46 3.98 -1.08 8.98
CA ARG A 46 2.76 -0.60 9.67
C ARG A 46 1.94 0.31 8.78
N LEU A 47 2.58 1.24 8.06
CA LEU A 47 1.92 2.15 7.13
C LEU A 47 1.30 1.41 5.93
N ALA A 48 1.95 0.34 5.44
CA ALA A 48 1.42 -0.50 4.36
C ALA A 48 0.01 -1.05 4.64
N LYS A 49 -0.37 -1.20 5.91
CA LYS A 49 -1.73 -1.65 6.28
C LYS A 49 -2.82 -0.60 6.07
N TYR A 50 -2.43 0.68 5.97
CA TYR A 50 -3.34 1.83 5.88
C TYR A 50 -3.25 2.56 4.55
N LEU A 51 -2.26 2.23 3.72
CA LEU A 51 -2.05 2.81 2.40
C LEU A 51 -2.48 1.83 1.32
N SER A 52 -2.97 2.34 0.20
CA SER A 52 -3.13 1.49 -0.97
C SER A 52 -1.76 0.96 -1.44
N PRO A 53 -1.69 -0.25 -2.04
CA PRO A 53 -0.43 -0.81 -2.52
C PRO A 53 0.33 0.13 -3.45
N GLN A 54 -0.38 0.87 -4.32
CA GLN A 54 0.21 1.80 -5.26
C GLN A 54 0.82 3.02 -4.56
N ILE A 55 0.13 3.58 -3.55
CA ILE A 55 0.66 4.69 -2.76
C ILE A 55 1.88 4.24 -1.95
N TYR A 56 1.83 3.02 -1.40
CA TYR A 56 2.98 2.44 -0.71
C TYR A 56 4.19 2.30 -1.64
N GLN A 57 3.99 1.75 -2.83
CA GLN A 57 5.05 1.61 -3.84
C GLN A 57 5.62 2.97 -4.26
N SER A 58 4.76 3.94 -4.56
CA SER A 58 5.17 5.30 -4.93
C SER A 58 6.03 5.98 -3.85
N ILE A 59 5.72 5.77 -2.57
CA ILE A 59 6.47 6.39 -1.45
C ILE A 59 7.77 5.65 -1.14
N PHE A 60 7.79 4.31 -1.20
CA PHE A 60 8.89 3.51 -0.68
C PHE A 60 9.78 2.87 -1.76
N GLU A 61 9.27 2.65 -2.97
CA GLU A 61 10.01 2.02 -4.07
C GLU A 61 10.49 3.05 -5.10
N ASP A 62 9.75 4.13 -5.32
CA ASP A 62 10.13 5.18 -6.26
C ASP A 62 11.03 6.23 -5.57
N LYS A 63 12.25 6.40 -6.10
CA LYS A 63 13.23 7.37 -5.58
C LYS A 63 12.92 8.83 -5.91
N GLN A 64 11.73 9.10 -6.45
CA GLN A 64 11.31 10.47 -6.72
C GLN A 64 10.77 11.10 -5.43
N THR A 65 11.35 12.21 -5.04
CA THR A 65 10.85 13.07 -3.97
C THR A 65 9.38 13.39 -4.23
N VAL A 66 8.52 12.93 -3.31
CA VAL A 66 7.10 13.30 -3.29
C VAL A 66 7.04 14.80 -2.94
N GLU A 67 7.27 15.66 -3.94
CA GLU A 67 6.85 17.05 -3.82
C GLU A 67 5.32 17.02 -3.86
N SER A 68 4.68 17.37 -2.76
CA SER A 68 3.23 17.56 -2.71
C SER A 68 2.84 18.81 -3.49
N LYS A 69 2.97 18.74 -4.81
CA LYS A 69 2.40 19.74 -5.73
C LYS A 69 0.93 19.37 -5.91
N HIS A 70 0.05 20.18 -5.39
CA HIS A 70 -1.36 20.12 -5.74
C HIS A 70 -1.47 20.33 -7.25
N SER A 71 -1.69 19.25 -7.99
CA SER A 71 -1.87 19.31 -9.44
C SER A 71 -3.30 18.88 -9.77
N ARG A 72 -3.98 19.69 -10.56
CA ARG A 72 -5.28 19.32 -11.10
C ARG A 72 -5.10 18.23 -12.15
N LYS A 73 -5.63 17.03 -11.90
CA LYS A 73 -5.57 15.89 -12.81
C LYS A 73 -6.95 15.49 -13.29
N ASN A 74 -7.05 15.03 -14.53
CA ASN A 74 -8.27 14.41 -15.03
C ASN A 74 -8.23 12.93 -14.63
N LEU A 75 -9.14 12.50 -13.76
CA LEU A 75 -9.17 11.14 -13.22
C LEU A 75 -10.50 10.46 -13.58
N THR A 76 -10.45 9.17 -13.82
CA THR A 76 -11.65 8.35 -13.83
C THR A 76 -11.86 7.75 -12.45
N ILE A 77 -12.95 8.12 -11.82
CA ILE A 77 -13.32 7.67 -10.47
C ILE A 77 -14.36 6.58 -10.58
N PHE A 78 -14.12 5.48 -9.88
CA PHE A 78 -15.06 4.39 -9.66
C PHE A 78 -15.46 4.36 -8.20
N PHE A 79 -16.74 4.17 -7.95
CA PHE A 79 -17.31 3.98 -6.63
C PHE A 79 -18.27 2.80 -6.63
N SER A 80 -18.19 1.93 -5.62
CA SER A 80 -19.14 0.84 -5.46
C SER A 80 -19.61 0.71 -4.02
N ASP A 81 -20.84 0.24 -3.83
CA ASP A 81 -21.39 -0.11 -2.53
C ASP A 81 -22.29 -1.36 -2.62
N ILE A 82 -22.57 -1.98 -1.47
CA ILE A 82 -23.47 -3.11 -1.36
C ILE A 82 -24.90 -2.60 -1.13
N VAL A 83 -25.82 -3.01 -1.99
CA VAL A 83 -27.23 -2.61 -1.91
C VAL A 83 -27.84 -3.13 -0.62
N LYS A 84 -28.48 -2.26 0.17
CA LYS A 84 -29.13 -2.58 1.45
C LYS A 84 -28.18 -3.24 2.46
N PHE A 85 -26.93 -2.77 2.52
CA PHE A 85 -25.93 -3.32 3.43
C PHE A 85 -26.39 -3.28 4.89
N THR A 86 -27.06 -2.23 5.33
CA THR A 86 -27.61 -2.11 6.68
C THR A 86 -28.60 -3.24 7.01
N ASP A 87 -29.51 -3.59 6.08
CA ASP A 87 -30.47 -4.68 6.28
C ASP A 87 -29.75 -6.04 6.40
N ILE A 88 -28.64 -6.20 5.65
CA ILE A 88 -27.81 -7.40 5.72
C ILE A 88 -27.07 -7.48 7.06
N THR A 89 -26.56 -6.33 7.55
CA THR A 89 -25.87 -6.22 8.84
C THR A 89 -26.82 -6.62 9.99
N ASP A 90 -28.05 -6.14 9.97
CA ASP A 90 -29.03 -6.41 11.02
C ASP A 90 -29.51 -7.87 11.04
N SER A 91 -29.43 -8.56 9.89
CA SER A 91 -29.94 -9.93 9.73
C SER A 91 -28.86 -11.02 9.72
N THR A 92 -27.59 -10.65 9.78
CA THR A 92 -26.46 -11.59 9.66
C THR A 92 -25.59 -11.55 10.93
N GLU A 93 -25.18 -12.73 11.39
CA GLU A 93 -24.24 -12.86 12.51
C GLU A 93 -22.92 -12.13 12.23
N PRO A 94 -22.38 -11.30 13.17
CA PRO A 94 -21.26 -10.40 12.92
C PRO A 94 -20.01 -11.08 12.37
N GLU A 95 -19.65 -12.26 12.85
CA GLU A 95 -18.46 -13.01 12.40
C GLU A 95 -18.61 -13.51 10.97
N ARG A 96 -19.81 -13.94 10.60
CA ARG A 96 -20.12 -14.36 9.22
C ARG A 96 -20.14 -13.17 8.28
N LEU A 97 -20.75 -12.06 8.70
CA LEU A 97 -20.76 -10.82 7.94
C LEU A 97 -19.33 -10.33 7.67
N ALA A 98 -18.48 -10.30 8.71
CA ALA A 98 -17.10 -9.92 8.57
C ALA A 98 -16.33 -10.80 7.56
N THR A 99 -16.56 -12.12 7.59
CA THR A 99 -15.97 -13.07 6.64
C THR A 99 -16.43 -12.79 5.20
N ILE A 100 -17.71 -12.53 4.99
CA ILE A 100 -18.32 -12.25 3.68
C ILE A 100 -17.78 -10.92 3.13
N VAL A 101 -17.80 -9.85 3.94
CA VAL A 101 -17.34 -8.52 3.55
C VAL A 101 -15.83 -8.53 3.24
N ASN A 102 -15.02 -9.16 4.08
CA ASN A 102 -13.60 -9.29 3.83
C ASN A 102 -13.29 -10.06 2.53
N SER A 103 -14.05 -11.15 2.27
CA SER A 103 -13.94 -11.89 1.02
C SER A 103 -14.31 -11.01 -0.18
N TYR A 104 -15.41 -10.24 -0.09
CA TYR A 104 -15.81 -9.29 -1.12
C TYR A 104 -14.74 -8.22 -1.38
N LEU A 105 -14.30 -7.53 -0.33
CA LEU A 105 -13.32 -6.45 -0.46
C LEU A 105 -11.98 -6.97 -1.02
N SER A 106 -11.51 -8.14 -0.59
CA SER A 106 -10.28 -8.75 -1.09
C SER A 106 -10.34 -9.08 -2.58
N GLU A 107 -11.45 -9.66 -3.02
CA GLU A 107 -11.64 -10.03 -4.43
C GLU A 107 -11.78 -8.78 -5.33
N MET A 108 -12.53 -7.78 -4.88
CA MET A 108 -12.67 -6.53 -5.63
C MET A 108 -11.36 -5.77 -5.70
N SER A 109 -10.57 -5.77 -4.62
CA SER A 109 -9.25 -5.17 -4.60
C SER A 109 -8.28 -5.84 -5.57
N ALA A 110 -8.26 -7.16 -5.61
CA ALA A 110 -7.43 -7.91 -6.55
C ALA A 110 -7.76 -7.56 -8.01
N ILE A 111 -9.05 -7.47 -8.34
CA ILE A 111 -9.49 -7.07 -9.69
C ILE A 111 -9.11 -5.61 -9.97
N ALA A 112 -9.26 -4.70 -8.99
CA ALA A 112 -8.88 -3.30 -9.18
C ALA A 112 -7.40 -3.16 -9.55
N LEU A 113 -6.52 -3.87 -8.85
CA LEU A 113 -5.07 -3.89 -9.12
C LEU A 113 -4.75 -4.49 -10.51
N GLU A 114 -5.42 -5.57 -10.90
CA GLU A 114 -5.25 -6.22 -12.20
C GLU A 114 -5.51 -5.26 -13.37
N TYR A 115 -6.51 -4.37 -13.23
CA TYR A 115 -6.87 -3.39 -14.26
C TYR A 115 -6.11 -2.06 -14.14
N GLY A 116 -5.22 -1.91 -13.16
CA GLY A 116 -4.43 -0.70 -12.93
C GLY A 116 -5.17 0.40 -12.17
N GLY A 117 -6.25 0.05 -11.47
CA GLY A 117 -6.96 0.98 -10.58
C GLY A 117 -6.20 1.22 -9.28
N THR A 118 -6.15 2.46 -8.84
CA THR A 118 -5.61 2.86 -7.54
C THR A 118 -6.73 2.89 -6.51
N ILE A 119 -6.64 2.05 -5.47
CA ILE A 119 -7.62 2.03 -4.38
C ILE A 119 -7.32 3.21 -3.45
N ASP A 120 -8.24 4.17 -3.36
CA ASP A 120 -8.12 5.28 -2.42
C ASP A 120 -8.45 4.85 -0.99
N LYS A 121 -9.65 4.36 -0.79
CA LYS A 121 -10.11 3.93 0.54
C LYS A 121 -11.32 3.02 0.47
N PHE A 122 -11.55 2.35 1.60
CA PHE A 122 -12.82 1.66 1.89
C PHE A 122 -13.66 2.54 2.83
N ILE A 123 -14.96 2.64 2.55
CA ILE A 123 -15.93 3.40 3.36
C ILE A 123 -17.03 2.42 3.76
N GLY A 124 -16.83 1.71 4.88
CA GLY A 124 -17.69 0.59 5.25
C GLY A 124 -17.61 -0.55 4.24
N ASP A 125 -18.69 -0.79 3.51
CA ASP A 125 -18.79 -1.77 2.43
C ASP A 125 -18.48 -1.18 1.04
N ALA A 126 -18.28 0.13 0.96
CA ALA A 126 -18.00 0.85 -0.27
C ALA A 126 -16.49 0.86 -0.59
N ILE A 127 -16.18 0.89 -1.90
CA ILE A 127 -14.82 0.97 -2.40
C ILE A 127 -14.72 2.20 -3.32
N LEU A 128 -13.74 3.06 -3.05
CA LEU A 128 -13.37 4.17 -3.91
C LEU A 128 -12.06 3.84 -4.63
N ILE A 129 -12.11 3.85 -5.95
CA ILE A 129 -10.97 3.56 -6.84
C ILE A 129 -10.86 4.70 -7.86
N PHE A 130 -9.65 5.03 -8.26
CA PHE A 130 -9.45 5.96 -9.36
C PHE A 130 -8.38 5.45 -10.34
N PHE A 131 -8.41 5.99 -11.57
CA PHE A 131 -7.45 5.75 -12.64
C PHE A 131 -6.90 7.09 -13.12
N GLY A 132 -5.64 7.12 -13.56
CA GLY A 132 -4.96 8.32 -14.04
C GLY A 132 -3.94 8.89 -13.05
N ASP A 133 -3.75 8.28 -11.90
CA ASP A 133 -2.71 8.60 -10.90
C ASP A 133 -2.37 7.36 -10.04
N PRO A 134 -1.12 7.07 -9.68
CA PRO A 134 0.12 7.74 -10.11
C PRO A 134 0.47 7.49 -11.58
N GLU A 135 -0.06 6.44 -12.18
CA GLU A 135 0.14 6.08 -13.58
C GLU A 135 -1.12 6.35 -14.42
N THR A 136 -0.93 6.79 -15.64
CA THR A 136 -2.02 7.00 -16.60
C THR A 136 -1.68 6.35 -17.94
N LYS A 137 -2.69 5.76 -18.56
CA LYS A 137 -2.65 5.29 -19.98
C LYS A 137 -3.28 6.32 -20.93
N GLY A 138 -3.78 7.43 -20.38
CA GLY A 138 -4.58 8.45 -21.07
C GLY A 138 -6.05 8.36 -20.69
N ASP A 139 -6.75 9.51 -20.72
CA ASP A 139 -8.12 9.66 -20.22
C ASP A 139 -9.10 8.61 -20.77
N VAL A 140 -9.00 8.28 -22.04
CA VAL A 140 -9.88 7.29 -22.70
C VAL A 140 -9.57 5.87 -22.23
N GLU A 141 -8.30 5.51 -22.20
CA GLU A 141 -7.86 4.16 -21.79
C GLU A 141 -8.09 3.91 -20.31
N ASP A 142 -7.93 4.94 -19.48
CA ASP A 142 -8.21 4.89 -18.04
C ASP A 142 -9.72 4.68 -17.80
N ALA A 143 -10.59 5.37 -18.56
CA ALA A 143 -12.02 5.16 -18.49
C ALA A 143 -12.45 3.76 -19.00
N LEU A 144 -11.85 3.26 -20.06
CA LEU A 144 -12.09 1.90 -20.57
C LEU A 144 -11.65 0.84 -19.53
N SER A 145 -10.47 1.01 -18.91
CA SER A 145 -9.99 0.13 -17.85
C SER A 145 -10.96 0.08 -16.66
N ALA A 146 -11.53 1.22 -16.28
CA ALA A 146 -12.53 1.30 -15.20
C ALA A 146 -13.84 0.56 -15.58
N ILE A 147 -14.28 0.64 -16.82
CA ILE A 147 -15.47 -0.08 -17.32
C ILE A 147 -15.23 -1.60 -17.33
N GLU A 148 -14.11 -2.04 -17.90
CA GLU A 148 -13.75 -3.46 -17.96
C GLU A 148 -13.59 -4.06 -16.57
N MET A 149 -12.92 -3.35 -15.65
CA MET A 149 -12.83 -3.69 -14.22
C MET A 149 -14.23 -3.89 -13.63
N SER A 150 -15.14 -2.96 -13.87
CA SER A 150 -16.51 -3.03 -13.31
C SER A 150 -17.28 -4.25 -13.81
N ILE A 151 -17.15 -4.57 -15.10
CA ILE A 151 -17.75 -5.77 -15.69
C ILE A 151 -17.15 -7.04 -15.07
N ARG A 152 -15.83 -7.07 -14.88
CA ARG A 152 -15.15 -8.21 -14.25
C ARG A 152 -15.56 -8.37 -12.78
N MET A 153 -15.67 -7.26 -12.04
CA MET A 153 -16.14 -7.25 -10.66
C MET A 153 -17.57 -7.80 -10.54
N GLN A 154 -18.52 -7.36 -11.40
CA GLN A 154 -19.89 -7.87 -11.41
C GLN A 154 -19.93 -9.37 -11.66
N LYS A 155 -19.16 -9.88 -12.61
CA LYS A 155 -19.04 -11.32 -12.87
C LYS A 155 -18.52 -12.06 -11.64
N ARG A 156 -17.48 -11.50 -10.97
CA ARG A 156 -16.91 -12.10 -9.77
C ARG A 156 -17.90 -12.15 -8.61
N VAL A 157 -18.67 -11.10 -8.40
CA VAL A 157 -19.76 -11.07 -7.39
C VAL A 157 -20.73 -12.22 -7.63
N VAL A 158 -21.15 -12.48 -8.87
CA VAL A 158 -22.03 -13.60 -9.21
C VAL A 158 -21.38 -14.96 -8.90
N GLU A 159 -20.09 -15.13 -9.18
CA GLU A 159 -19.34 -16.35 -8.85
C GLU A 159 -19.29 -16.60 -7.33
N LEU A 160 -19.08 -15.55 -6.54
CA LEU A 160 -18.97 -15.61 -5.08
C LEU A 160 -20.29 -15.92 -4.36
N GLN A 161 -21.45 -15.67 -4.99
CA GLN A 161 -22.77 -15.95 -4.40
C GLN A 161 -22.90 -17.39 -3.87
N LYS A 162 -22.30 -18.36 -4.58
CA LYS A 162 -22.37 -19.78 -4.18
C LYS A 162 -21.63 -20.04 -2.87
N SER A 163 -20.51 -19.40 -2.65
CA SER A 163 -19.73 -19.52 -1.41
C SER A 163 -20.41 -18.78 -0.25
N TRP A 164 -20.93 -17.58 -0.50
CA TRP A 164 -21.63 -16.80 0.52
C TRP A 164 -22.94 -17.45 0.98
N LYS A 165 -23.67 -18.12 0.08
CA LYS A 165 -24.83 -18.95 0.46
C LYS A 165 -24.47 -20.04 1.47
N LYS A 166 -23.31 -20.68 1.32
CA LYS A 166 -22.83 -21.68 2.29
C LYS A 166 -22.48 -21.06 3.65
N LEU A 167 -22.16 -19.78 3.68
CA LEU A 167 -21.92 -19.00 4.90
C LEU A 167 -23.22 -18.42 5.51
N GLY A 168 -24.39 -18.76 4.96
CA GLY A 168 -25.69 -18.35 5.49
C GLY A 168 -26.32 -17.11 4.85
N LEU A 169 -25.64 -16.49 3.85
CA LEU A 169 -26.20 -15.34 3.12
C LEU A 169 -27.20 -15.84 2.05
N THR A 170 -28.45 -16.05 2.41
CA THR A 170 -29.46 -16.64 1.54
C THR A 170 -29.85 -15.76 0.36
N ASN A 171 -29.93 -14.45 0.57
CA ASN A 171 -30.38 -13.48 -0.45
C ASN A 171 -29.25 -12.99 -1.38
N GLY A 172 -27.98 -13.38 -1.12
CA GLY A 172 -26.83 -12.93 -1.89
C GLY A 172 -26.49 -11.44 -1.68
N LEU A 173 -25.43 -10.99 -2.33
CA LEU A 173 -25.05 -9.58 -2.38
C LEU A 173 -25.35 -8.99 -3.76
N THR A 174 -25.92 -7.80 -3.78
CA THR A 174 -26.02 -6.98 -4.98
C THR A 174 -25.13 -5.77 -4.81
N VAL A 175 -24.31 -5.45 -5.81
CA VAL A 175 -23.36 -4.33 -5.75
C VAL A 175 -23.75 -3.29 -6.80
N ARG A 176 -23.86 -2.02 -6.36
CA ARG A 176 -24.00 -0.88 -7.26
C ARG A 176 -22.61 -0.35 -7.58
N MET A 177 -22.44 0.09 -8.81
CA MET A 177 -21.18 0.67 -9.29
C MET A 177 -21.48 1.93 -10.09
N GLY A 178 -20.68 2.96 -9.88
CA GLY A 178 -20.73 4.23 -10.62
C GLY A 178 -19.33 4.61 -11.10
N ILE A 179 -19.25 5.17 -12.30
CA ILE A 179 -18.00 5.65 -12.91
C ILE A 179 -18.23 7.07 -13.38
N SER A 180 -17.25 7.94 -13.15
CA SER A 180 -17.25 9.32 -13.65
C SER A 180 -15.82 9.75 -13.93
N THR A 181 -15.62 10.46 -15.05
CA THR A 181 -14.33 11.07 -15.40
C THR A 181 -14.42 12.58 -15.25
N GLY A 182 -13.44 13.18 -14.62
CA GLY A 182 -13.40 14.63 -14.42
C GLY A 182 -12.12 15.11 -13.73
N PHE A 183 -12.01 16.43 -13.67
CA PHE A 183 -10.88 17.08 -13.01
C PHE A 183 -11.00 17.04 -11.50
N CYS A 184 -9.95 16.49 -10.84
CA CYS A 184 -9.77 16.40 -9.40
C CYS A 184 -8.53 17.20 -8.96
N THR A 185 -8.52 17.67 -7.71
CA THR A 185 -7.38 18.38 -7.07
C THR A 185 -7.08 17.76 -5.72
#